data_9162577d7086b994748bb42c6af840a0
#
_entry.id   9162577d7086b994748bb42c6af840a0
#
_cell.length_a   1.000
_cell.length_b   1.000
_cell.length_c   1.000
_cell.angle_alpha   90.00
_cell.angle_beta   90.00
_cell.angle_gamma   90.00
#
_symmetry.space_group_name_H-M   'P 1'
#
loop_
_entity.id
_entity.type
_entity.pdbx_description
1 polymer ?
#
loop_
_entity_poly.entity_id
_entity_poly.type
_entity_poly.pdbx_seq_one_letter_code
_entity_poly.pdbx_strand_id
1 'polypeptide(L)'
;MKIFATLILLLALLTSCAGEQVLVITERGGQHESFAAAGLEWLNETGKEMGFTVTEINSTEPIDKEYLDRFDMIVQLDFPPYTWTDTAAETFISYIEDGKGGWIGFHHATLLGEFDGYPMWEWFSDFMGGIRYQNYNATLTDGDVYVEDSTHPVMQGVEPRFPLQDEEWYIYDRSPRGNVKVLASADESTYYPPTEIKMGDHPVVWVNENVKAKNVYFQFGHSKILYEDENFLKMFRNALEWTLDK
;
A
#
# COMPACT_ATOMS: atom_id res chain seq x y z
N MET A 1 -6.23 -44.72 57.34
CA MET A 1 -5.59 -44.48 56.04
C MET A 1 -6.44 -43.42 55.30
N LYS A 2 -6.03 -42.15 55.31
CA LYS A 2 -6.75 -41.04 54.65
C LYS A 2 -6.10 -40.78 53.31
N ILE A 3 -6.81 -41.03 52.23
CA ILE A 3 -6.39 -40.75 50.86
C ILE A 3 -6.69 -39.28 50.55
N PHE A 4 -5.69 -38.44 50.42
CA PHE A 4 -5.83 -37.08 49.91
C PHE A 4 -5.80 -37.14 48.38
N ALA A 5 -6.94 -36.82 47.76
CA ALA A 5 -7.02 -36.62 46.33
C ALA A 5 -6.63 -35.16 46.01
N THR A 6 -5.48 -35.00 45.38
CA THR A 6 -5.00 -33.71 44.90
C THR A 6 -5.70 -33.41 43.56
N LEU A 7 -6.60 -32.48 43.57
CA LEU A 7 -7.28 -31.95 42.36
C LEU A 7 -6.32 -30.98 41.65
N ILE A 8 -5.71 -31.41 40.56
CA ILE A 8 -4.92 -30.54 39.67
C ILE A 8 -5.87 -29.78 38.82
N LEU A 9 -6.04 -28.48 39.11
CA LEU A 9 -6.81 -27.54 38.29
C LEU A 9 -5.95 -27.12 37.08
N LEU A 10 -6.21 -27.71 35.92
CA LEU A 10 -5.57 -27.31 34.67
C LEU A 10 -6.22 -25.96 34.21
N LEU A 11 -5.54 -24.85 34.50
CA LEU A 11 -5.92 -23.54 33.96
C LEU A 11 -5.50 -23.51 32.49
N ALA A 12 -6.43 -23.79 31.59
CA ALA A 12 -6.23 -23.53 30.17
C ALA A 12 -6.18 -22.00 29.98
N LEU A 13 -4.98 -21.47 29.77
CA LEU A 13 -4.77 -20.12 29.26
C LEU A 13 -5.34 -20.10 27.85
N LEU A 14 -6.56 -19.63 27.70
CA LEU A 14 -7.11 -19.17 26.42
C LEU A 14 -6.34 -17.89 26.06
N THR A 15 -5.20 -18.02 25.39
CA THR A 15 -4.66 -16.91 24.62
C THR A 15 -5.68 -16.64 23.52
N SER A 16 -6.50 -15.63 23.72
CA SER A 16 -7.23 -15.01 22.62
C SER A 16 -6.15 -14.50 21.67
N CYS A 17 -5.91 -15.20 20.56
CA CYS A 17 -5.25 -14.57 19.43
C CYS A 17 -6.19 -13.42 19.00
N ALA A 18 -5.92 -12.21 19.46
CA ALA A 18 -6.47 -11.04 18.82
C ALA A 18 -6.02 -11.11 17.37
N GLY A 19 -6.98 -11.06 16.43
CA GLY A 19 -6.66 -11.03 15.01
C GLY A 19 -5.77 -9.84 14.70
N GLU A 20 -5.06 -9.90 13.59
CA GLU A 20 -4.17 -8.82 13.14
C GLU A 20 -4.94 -7.51 12.97
N GLN A 21 -4.27 -6.38 13.23
CA GLN A 21 -4.85 -5.05 13.19
C GLN A 21 -4.29 -4.27 12.00
N VAL A 22 -5.16 -3.83 11.12
CA VAL A 22 -4.81 -3.06 9.92
C VAL A 22 -5.30 -1.63 10.07
N LEU A 23 -4.36 -0.69 10.04
CA LEU A 23 -4.66 0.74 9.96
C LEU A 23 -4.85 1.12 8.49
N VAL A 24 -6.00 1.68 8.15
CA VAL A 24 -6.26 2.22 6.82
C VAL A 24 -6.30 3.75 6.90
N ILE A 25 -5.40 4.40 6.15
CA ILE A 25 -5.36 5.86 6.06
C ILE A 25 -5.97 6.24 4.72
N THR A 26 -7.12 6.92 4.73
CA THR A 26 -7.87 7.29 3.53
C THR A 26 -7.83 8.78 3.29
N GLU A 27 -7.59 9.19 2.05
CA GLU A 27 -7.99 10.53 1.63
C GLU A 27 -9.52 10.59 1.55
N ARG A 28 -10.11 11.65 2.09
CA ARG A 28 -11.56 11.91 2.00
C ARG A 28 -11.80 13.18 1.20
N GLY A 29 -12.63 13.03 0.18
CA GLY A 29 -12.90 14.09 -0.78
C GLY A 29 -12.01 14.03 -2.02
N GLY A 30 -12.29 14.88 -3.01
CA GLY A 30 -11.54 14.93 -4.25
C GLY A 30 -11.93 13.83 -5.25
N GLN A 31 -11.06 13.60 -6.22
CA GLN A 31 -11.35 12.72 -7.37
C GLN A 31 -11.21 11.23 -7.02
N HIS A 32 -10.41 10.89 -5.97
CA HIS A 32 -10.08 9.52 -5.58
C HIS A 32 -10.97 8.97 -4.47
N GLU A 33 -11.95 9.73 -3.99
CA GLU A 33 -12.85 9.28 -2.91
C GLU A 33 -13.55 7.96 -3.25
N SER A 34 -13.88 7.74 -4.52
CA SER A 34 -14.56 6.51 -4.98
C SER A 34 -13.65 5.28 -4.86
N PHE A 35 -12.35 5.41 -5.14
CA PHE A 35 -11.37 4.34 -4.95
C PHE A 35 -11.16 4.03 -3.46
N ALA A 36 -10.92 5.06 -2.65
CA ALA A 36 -10.70 4.90 -1.21
C ALA A 36 -11.91 4.28 -0.51
N ALA A 37 -13.14 4.69 -0.88
CA ALA A 37 -14.36 4.13 -0.31
C ALA A 37 -14.56 2.65 -0.69
N ALA A 38 -14.37 2.30 -1.97
CA ALA A 38 -14.46 0.91 -2.43
C ALA A 38 -13.36 0.04 -1.79
N GLY A 39 -12.15 0.58 -1.64
CA GLY A 39 -11.03 -0.09 -0.97
C GLY A 39 -11.30 -0.39 0.50
N LEU A 40 -11.88 0.56 1.20
CA LEU A 40 -12.24 0.36 2.60
C LEU A 40 -13.34 -0.72 2.76
N GLU A 41 -14.33 -0.73 1.88
CA GLU A 41 -15.38 -1.77 1.86
C GLU A 41 -14.74 -3.15 1.59
N TRP A 42 -13.94 -3.26 0.54
CA TRP A 42 -13.25 -4.49 0.18
C TRP A 42 -12.32 -5.00 1.29
N LEU A 43 -11.55 -4.11 1.95
CA LEU A 43 -10.68 -4.46 3.07
C LEU A 43 -11.46 -4.98 4.28
N ASN A 44 -12.63 -4.40 4.59
CA ASN A 44 -13.48 -4.88 5.67
C ASN A 44 -14.06 -6.28 5.39
N GLU A 45 -14.38 -6.59 4.13
CA GLU A 45 -14.86 -7.93 3.74
C GLU A 45 -13.70 -8.92 3.75
N THR A 46 -12.58 -8.58 3.14
CA THR A 46 -11.37 -9.39 3.10
C THR A 46 -10.83 -9.66 4.51
N GLY A 47 -10.92 -8.68 5.41
CA GLY A 47 -10.51 -8.84 6.80
C GLY A 47 -11.32 -9.91 7.55
N LYS A 48 -12.62 -10.05 7.26
CA LYS A 48 -13.45 -11.13 7.82
C LYS A 48 -12.99 -12.51 7.35
N GLU A 49 -12.53 -12.59 6.09
CA GLU A 49 -12.04 -13.85 5.52
C GLU A 49 -10.64 -14.21 6.01
N MET A 50 -9.73 -13.23 6.08
CA MET A 50 -8.33 -13.42 6.45
C MET A 50 -8.07 -13.35 7.96
N GLY A 51 -9.04 -12.86 8.76
CA GLY A 51 -8.93 -12.81 10.22
C GLY A 51 -8.27 -11.53 10.77
N PHE A 52 -8.25 -10.43 10.02
CA PHE A 52 -7.80 -9.14 10.51
C PHE A 52 -8.95 -8.14 10.73
N THR A 53 -8.68 -7.12 11.53
CA THR A 53 -9.62 -6.02 11.79
C THR A 53 -9.12 -4.72 11.22
N VAL A 54 -10.00 -3.95 10.57
CA VAL A 54 -9.69 -2.64 9.97
C VAL A 54 -10.04 -1.51 10.93
N THR A 55 -9.10 -0.57 11.09
CA THR A 55 -9.35 0.74 11.70
C THR A 55 -9.05 1.81 10.66
N GLU A 56 -10.02 2.66 10.35
CA GLU A 56 -9.86 3.76 9.42
C GLU A 56 -9.57 5.08 10.14
N ILE A 57 -8.64 5.86 9.55
CA ILE A 57 -8.44 7.28 9.85
C ILE A 57 -8.33 8.07 8.55
N ASN A 58 -8.70 9.35 8.59
CA ASN A 58 -8.57 10.28 7.46
C ASN A 58 -7.71 11.51 7.81
N SER A 59 -6.92 11.39 8.85
CA SER A 59 -5.94 12.37 9.32
C SER A 59 -4.84 11.62 10.07
N THR A 60 -3.61 12.12 10.00
CA THR A 60 -2.48 11.54 10.73
C THR A 60 -2.29 12.11 12.12
N GLU A 61 -3.16 13.05 12.57
CA GLU A 61 -3.11 13.63 13.92
C GLU A 61 -3.12 12.60 15.06
N PRO A 62 -3.85 11.47 14.98
CA PRO A 62 -3.84 10.45 16.03
C PRO A 62 -2.53 9.64 16.10
N ILE A 63 -1.69 9.72 15.06
CA ILE A 63 -0.53 8.84 14.94
C ILE A 63 0.61 9.32 15.82
N ASP A 64 0.91 8.52 16.82
CA ASP A 64 2.14 8.52 17.59
C ASP A 64 2.61 7.06 17.77
N LYS A 65 3.71 6.86 18.50
CA LYS A 65 4.28 5.53 18.71
C LYS A 65 3.29 4.56 19.37
N GLU A 66 2.56 5.00 20.41
CA GLU A 66 1.59 4.15 21.13
C GLU A 66 0.42 3.78 20.21
N TYR A 67 0.02 4.71 19.35
CA TYR A 67 -1.03 4.47 18.37
C TYR A 67 -0.60 3.43 17.33
N LEU A 68 0.58 3.58 16.68
CA LEU A 68 1.05 2.65 15.65
C LEU A 68 1.48 1.28 16.21
N ASP A 69 1.95 1.20 17.45
CA ASP A 69 2.31 -0.09 18.08
C ASP A 69 1.10 -1.06 18.20
N ARG A 70 -0.12 -0.59 17.90
CA ARG A 70 -1.35 -1.41 17.90
C ARG A 70 -1.63 -2.11 16.56
N PHE A 71 -0.92 -1.74 15.50
CA PHE A 71 -1.21 -2.18 14.15
C PHE A 71 -0.07 -3.02 13.57
N ASP A 72 -0.45 -4.11 12.92
CA ASP A 72 0.45 -5.03 12.24
C ASP A 72 0.74 -4.58 10.79
N MET A 73 -0.10 -3.72 10.24
CA MET A 73 0.04 -3.18 8.88
C MET A 73 -0.66 -1.82 8.74
N ILE A 74 -0.12 -1.00 7.83
CA ILE A 74 -0.72 0.24 7.36
C ILE A 74 -1.07 0.08 5.88
N VAL A 75 -2.31 0.41 5.49
CA VAL A 75 -2.74 0.58 4.11
C VAL A 75 -3.05 2.05 3.88
N GLN A 76 -2.30 2.68 2.99
CA GLN A 76 -2.44 4.10 2.63
C GLN A 76 -3.20 4.20 1.32
N LEU A 77 -4.53 4.41 1.41
CA LEU A 77 -5.43 4.58 0.27
C LEU A 77 -5.49 6.05 -0.10
N ASP A 78 -4.75 6.42 -1.13
CA ASP A 78 -4.70 7.77 -1.71
C ASP A 78 -4.46 8.92 -0.71
N PHE A 79 -3.84 8.63 0.41
CA PHE A 79 -3.50 9.66 1.39
C PHE A 79 -2.13 10.25 1.08
N PRO A 80 -2.03 11.56 0.74
CA PRO A 80 -0.77 12.13 0.27
C PRO A 80 0.23 12.36 1.41
N PRO A 81 1.54 12.21 1.16
CA PRO A 81 2.57 12.34 2.19
C PRO A 81 2.71 13.76 2.76
N TYR A 82 2.36 14.79 2.00
CA TYR A 82 2.49 16.19 2.43
C TYR A 82 1.47 16.60 3.50
N THR A 83 0.47 15.77 3.80
CA THR A 83 -0.55 16.05 4.83
C THR A 83 -0.23 15.39 6.18
N TRP A 84 0.89 14.69 6.28
CA TRP A 84 1.30 14.04 7.53
C TRP A 84 1.78 15.08 8.55
N THR A 85 1.40 14.89 9.83
CA THR A 85 2.00 15.68 10.93
C THR A 85 3.45 15.25 11.16
N ASP A 86 4.28 16.13 11.70
CA ASP A 86 5.70 15.82 11.99
C ASP A 86 5.83 14.61 12.90
N THR A 87 5.00 14.51 13.95
CA THR A 87 4.99 13.36 14.88
C THR A 87 4.63 12.06 14.17
N ALA A 88 3.63 12.09 13.30
CA ALA A 88 3.22 10.92 12.52
C ALA A 88 4.32 10.49 11.54
N ALA A 89 4.97 11.44 10.88
CA ALA A 89 6.06 11.17 9.95
C ALA A 89 7.26 10.51 10.65
N GLU A 90 7.72 11.07 11.80
CA GLU A 90 8.80 10.49 12.60
C GLU A 90 8.46 9.09 13.11
N THR A 91 7.22 8.88 13.53
CA THR A 91 6.73 7.58 14.01
C THR A 91 6.68 6.56 12.88
N PHE A 92 6.20 6.96 11.71
CA PHE A 92 6.13 6.11 10.52
C PHE A 92 7.53 5.67 10.05
N ILE A 93 8.51 6.58 10.03
CA ILE A 93 9.91 6.25 9.74
C ILE A 93 10.37 5.09 10.65
N SER A 94 10.20 5.24 11.95
CA SER A 94 10.59 4.21 12.91
C SER A 94 9.82 2.89 12.72
N TYR A 95 8.54 2.98 12.37
CA TYR A 95 7.69 1.81 12.11
C TYR A 95 8.21 0.99 10.91
N ILE A 96 8.60 1.66 9.83
CA ILE A 96 9.13 1.04 8.62
C ILE A 96 10.56 0.54 8.82
N GLU A 97 11.46 1.38 9.36
CA GLU A 97 12.87 1.04 9.51
C GLU A 97 13.12 -0.06 10.55
N ASP A 98 12.33 -0.11 11.61
CA ASP A 98 12.42 -1.16 12.63
C ASP A 98 11.69 -2.46 12.23
N GLY A 99 10.86 -2.43 11.18
CA GLY A 99 10.09 -3.59 10.73
C GLY A 99 8.99 -3.99 11.71
N LYS A 100 8.31 -3.02 12.29
CA LYS A 100 7.26 -3.25 13.29
C LYS A 100 5.96 -3.78 12.69
N GLY A 101 5.67 -3.40 11.45
CA GLY A 101 4.56 -3.90 10.68
C GLY A 101 4.76 -3.63 9.19
N GLY A 102 3.81 -4.10 8.34
CA GLY A 102 3.87 -3.92 6.91
C GLY A 102 3.27 -2.59 6.43
N TRP A 103 3.52 -2.25 5.16
CA TRP A 103 2.93 -1.09 4.50
C TRP A 103 2.50 -1.40 3.07
N ILE A 104 1.31 -0.95 2.70
CA ILE A 104 0.79 -0.96 1.32
C ILE A 104 0.35 0.46 0.99
N GLY A 105 0.88 1.03 -0.09
CA GLY A 105 0.52 2.36 -0.54
C GLY A 105 -0.03 2.37 -1.95
N PHE A 106 -0.97 3.28 -2.20
CA PHE A 106 -1.59 3.49 -3.50
C PHE A 106 -1.46 4.93 -3.95
N HIS A 107 -1.26 5.10 -5.24
CA HIS A 107 -1.44 6.30 -6.04
C HIS A 107 -0.93 7.59 -5.35
N HIS A 108 -1.79 8.35 -4.66
CA HIS A 108 -1.43 9.58 -3.95
C HIS A 108 -0.34 9.41 -2.89
N ALA A 109 -0.04 8.18 -2.45
CA ALA A 109 1.08 7.95 -1.54
C ALA A 109 2.44 8.38 -2.11
N THR A 110 2.53 8.63 -3.43
CA THR A 110 3.74 9.16 -4.07
C THR A 110 3.60 10.58 -4.62
N LEU A 111 2.64 11.37 -4.18
CA LEU A 111 2.63 12.81 -4.45
C LEU A 111 3.78 13.50 -3.70
N LEU A 112 4.99 13.17 -4.14
CA LEU A 112 6.26 13.61 -3.57
C LEU A 112 6.90 14.67 -4.48
N GLY A 113 7.12 15.83 -3.94
CA GLY A 113 7.70 16.94 -4.65
C GLY A 113 7.23 18.26 -4.07
N GLU A 114 7.88 19.34 -4.47
CA GLU A 114 7.49 20.68 -4.12
C GLU A 114 6.42 21.20 -5.10
N PHE A 115 5.22 20.64 -4.99
CA PHE A 115 4.09 21.14 -5.76
C PHE A 115 3.04 21.74 -4.83
N ASP A 116 2.25 22.66 -5.34
CA ASP A 116 1.22 23.39 -4.58
C ASP A 116 1.71 24.01 -3.26
N GLY A 117 3.03 24.26 -3.15
CA GLY A 117 3.65 24.89 -1.98
C GLY A 117 3.92 23.94 -0.80
N TYR A 118 3.74 22.66 -0.96
CA TYR A 118 4.08 21.69 0.07
C TYR A 118 5.58 21.33 0.06
N PRO A 119 6.20 21.19 1.26
CA PRO A 119 7.60 20.79 1.33
C PRO A 119 7.80 19.33 0.93
N MET A 120 8.96 19.03 0.39
CA MET A 120 9.36 17.65 0.09
C MET A 120 9.64 16.86 1.37
N TRP A 121 9.12 15.65 1.46
CA TRP A 121 9.48 14.66 2.49
C TRP A 121 10.57 13.74 1.93
N GLU A 122 11.83 14.13 2.11
CA GLU A 122 12.98 13.46 1.49
C GLU A 122 13.08 11.98 1.89
N TRP A 123 12.87 11.65 3.17
CA TRP A 123 12.89 10.26 3.61
C TRP A 123 11.86 9.39 2.88
N PHE A 124 10.64 9.91 2.69
CA PHE A 124 9.60 9.16 1.98
C PHE A 124 9.92 9.02 0.48
N SER A 125 10.55 10.04 -0.12
CA SER A 125 11.09 9.93 -1.48
C SER A 125 12.12 8.80 -1.57
N ASP A 126 13.09 8.75 -0.67
CA ASP A 126 14.10 7.69 -0.63
C ASP A 126 13.44 6.31 -0.40
N PHE A 127 12.43 6.23 0.46
CA PHE A 127 11.64 5.03 0.68
C PHE A 127 10.94 4.56 -0.61
N MET A 128 10.43 5.49 -1.43
CA MET A 128 9.81 5.20 -2.73
C MET A 128 10.82 5.05 -3.89
N GLY A 129 12.12 4.99 -3.60
CA GLY A 129 13.16 4.79 -4.61
C GLY A 129 13.84 6.06 -5.10
N GLY A 130 13.70 7.17 -4.39
CA GLY A 130 14.33 8.47 -4.68
C GLY A 130 13.62 9.25 -5.78
N ILE A 131 12.32 9.01 -5.93
CA ILE A 131 11.48 9.67 -6.94
C ILE A 131 10.90 11.00 -6.44
N ARG A 132 10.60 11.87 -7.41
CA ARG A 132 9.81 13.09 -7.21
C ARG A 132 8.68 13.12 -8.23
N TYR A 133 7.47 13.36 -7.77
CA TYR A 133 6.32 13.55 -8.63
C TYR A 133 6.53 14.77 -9.54
N GLN A 134 6.21 14.64 -10.81
CA GLN A 134 6.35 15.74 -11.78
C GLN A 134 5.07 16.05 -12.54
N ASN A 135 4.31 15.03 -12.92
CA ASN A 135 3.17 15.19 -13.80
C ASN A 135 2.29 13.93 -13.79
N TYR A 136 1.19 13.98 -14.50
CA TYR A 136 0.26 12.88 -14.70
C TYR A 136 -0.48 13.02 -16.03
N ASN A 137 -1.11 11.95 -16.48
CA ASN A 137 -2.01 12.00 -17.63
C ASN A 137 -3.36 12.57 -17.19
N ALA A 138 -3.62 13.85 -17.48
CA ALA A 138 -4.86 14.52 -17.07
C ALA A 138 -6.14 13.94 -17.72
N THR A 139 -6.00 13.16 -18.80
CA THR A 139 -7.08 12.34 -19.36
C THR A 139 -6.86 10.91 -18.88
N LEU A 140 -7.86 10.33 -18.23
CA LEU A 140 -7.80 8.93 -17.84
C LEU A 140 -7.50 8.04 -19.04
N THR A 141 -6.58 7.13 -18.87
CA THR A 141 -5.94 6.41 -19.96
C THR A 141 -5.86 4.92 -19.64
N ASP A 142 -6.44 4.10 -20.53
CA ASP A 142 -6.22 2.65 -20.48
C ASP A 142 -4.76 2.34 -20.81
N GLY A 143 -4.20 1.30 -20.22
CA GLY A 143 -2.84 0.87 -20.50
C GLY A 143 -2.58 -0.55 -20.02
N ASP A 144 -1.74 -1.28 -20.74
CA ASP A 144 -1.33 -2.61 -20.31
C ASP A 144 -0.22 -2.52 -19.25
N VAL A 145 -0.35 -3.35 -18.24
CA VAL A 145 0.69 -3.63 -17.25
C VAL A 145 1.31 -4.99 -17.54
N TYR A 146 2.62 -5.11 -17.48
CA TYR A 146 3.33 -6.37 -17.57
C TYR A 146 4.10 -6.68 -16.29
N VAL A 147 4.04 -7.95 -15.87
CA VAL A 147 4.72 -8.46 -14.68
C VAL A 147 6.19 -8.70 -15.00
N GLU A 148 7.09 -8.11 -14.21
CA GLU A 148 8.54 -8.30 -14.34
C GLU A 148 9.09 -9.41 -13.44
N ASP A 149 8.53 -9.56 -12.23
CA ASP A 149 8.90 -10.62 -11.29
C ASP A 149 7.69 -11.45 -10.86
N SER A 150 7.34 -12.46 -11.66
CA SER A 150 6.26 -13.40 -11.35
C SER A 150 6.57 -14.34 -10.18
N THR A 151 7.80 -14.34 -9.67
CA THR A 151 8.20 -15.19 -8.53
C THR A 151 7.94 -14.52 -7.19
N HIS A 152 7.78 -13.19 -7.18
CA HIS A 152 7.46 -12.47 -5.95
C HIS A 152 6.05 -12.82 -5.44
N PRO A 153 5.85 -13.02 -4.13
CA PRO A 153 4.54 -13.40 -3.56
C PRO A 153 3.39 -12.51 -4.02
N VAL A 154 3.59 -11.19 -4.10
CA VAL A 154 2.57 -10.22 -4.55
C VAL A 154 2.06 -10.51 -5.97
N MET A 155 2.90 -11.09 -6.84
CA MET A 155 2.57 -11.38 -8.24
C MET A 155 2.10 -12.82 -8.50
N GLN A 156 1.91 -13.64 -7.46
CA GLN A 156 1.49 -15.03 -7.64
C GLN A 156 0.11 -15.13 -8.29
N GLY A 157 0.03 -15.85 -9.42
CA GLY A 157 -1.20 -16.07 -10.16
C GLY A 157 -1.76 -14.85 -10.90
N VAL A 158 -1.03 -13.74 -10.94
CA VAL A 158 -1.33 -12.58 -11.78
C VAL A 158 -0.98 -12.90 -13.22
N GLU A 159 -1.81 -12.45 -14.17
CA GLU A 159 -1.53 -12.64 -15.59
C GLU A 159 -0.23 -11.91 -15.98
N PRO A 160 0.63 -12.49 -16.83
CA PRO A 160 1.91 -11.86 -17.21
C PRO A 160 1.75 -10.49 -17.87
N ARG A 161 0.59 -10.22 -18.47
CA ARG A 161 0.20 -8.94 -19.04
C ARG A 161 -1.31 -8.80 -18.93
N PHE A 162 -1.77 -7.64 -18.49
CA PHE A 162 -3.19 -7.34 -18.33
C PHE A 162 -3.47 -5.84 -18.53
N PRO A 163 -4.63 -5.47 -19.07
CA PRO A 163 -5.03 -4.07 -19.20
C PRO A 163 -5.53 -3.51 -17.88
N LEU A 164 -5.22 -2.25 -17.58
CA LEU A 164 -5.94 -1.44 -16.61
C LEU A 164 -6.70 -0.34 -17.34
N GLN A 165 -7.90 -0.04 -16.85
CA GLN A 165 -8.80 0.94 -17.45
C GLN A 165 -8.92 2.19 -16.59
N ASP A 166 -9.11 3.33 -17.25
CA ASP A 166 -9.42 4.60 -16.60
C ASP A 166 -8.40 4.99 -15.50
N GLU A 167 -7.09 4.85 -15.80
CA GLU A 167 -6.04 5.19 -14.85
C GLU A 167 -5.40 6.55 -15.12
N GLU A 168 -4.95 7.17 -14.04
CA GLU A 168 -4.15 8.37 -14.01
C GLU A 168 -2.69 8.00 -13.80
N TRP A 169 -1.93 7.83 -14.88
CA TRP A 169 -0.52 7.41 -14.81
C TRP A 169 0.37 8.55 -14.34
N TYR A 170 1.06 8.36 -13.21
CA TYR A 170 1.97 9.34 -12.64
C TYR A 170 3.33 9.31 -13.32
N ILE A 171 3.89 10.51 -13.50
CA ILE A 171 5.21 10.72 -14.07
C ILE A 171 6.13 11.28 -12.99
N TYR A 172 7.24 10.59 -12.78
CA TYR A 172 8.28 10.99 -11.83
C TYR A 172 9.48 11.58 -12.56
N ASP A 173 10.34 12.30 -11.82
CA ASP A 173 11.58 12.86 -12.35
C ASP A 173 12.58 11.79 -12.81
N ARG A 174 12.44 10.57 -12.32
CA ARG A 174 13.26 9.41 -12.65
C ARG A 174 12.53 8.10 -12.36
N SER A 175 13.04 7.01 -12.95
CA SER A 175 12.57 5.66 -12.57
C SER A 175 13.11 5.28 -11.17
N PRO A 176 12.27 4.66 -10.30
CA PRO A 176 12.71 4.16 -9.00
C PRO A 176 13.62 2.92 -9.07
N ARG A 177 13.70 2.28 -10.23
CA ARG A 177 14.34 0.96 -10.49
C ARG A 177 15.74 0.80 -9.90
N GLY A 178 16.51 1.87 -9.82
CA GLY A 178 17.86 1.83 -9.25
C GLY A 178 17.93 1.56 -7.76
N ASN A 179 16.83 1.80 -7.03
CA ASN A 179 16.79 1.79 -5.58
C ASN A 179 15.71 0.87 -4.98
N VAL A 180 14.84 0.30 -5.83
CA VAL A 180 13.75 -0.59 -5.43
C VAL A 180 13.69 -1.81 -6.34
N LYS A 181 13.00 -2.84 -5.89
CA LYS A 181 12.69 -4.02 -6.70
C LYS A 181 11.36 -3.81 -7.41
N VAL A 182 11.41 -3.65 -8.73
CA VAL A 182 10.22 -3.50 -9.56
C VAL A 182 9.54 -4.87 -9.76
N LEU A 183 8.23 -4.91 -9.60
CA LEU A 183 7.41 -6.12 -9.78
C LEU A 183 6.58 -6.06 -11.05
N ALA A 184 6.14 -4.86 -11.45
CA ALA A 184 5.40 -4.65 -12.70
C ALA A 184 5.62 -3.23 -13.25
N SER A 185 5.48 -3.09 -14.56
CA SER A 185 5.61 -1.82 -15.29
C SER A 185 4.49 -1.63 -16.30
N ALA A 186 4.17 -0.37 -16.61
CA ALA A 186 3.22 -0.03 -17.67
C ALA A 186 3.89 -0.08 -19.04
N ASP A 187 3.14 -0.52 -20.05
CA ASP A 187 3.54 -0.40 -21.45
C ASP A 187 2.91 0.87 -22.06
N GLU A 188 3.65 1.95 -22.02
CA GLU A 188 3.21 3.25 -22.51
C GLU A 188 2.87 3.27 -24.02
N SER A 189 3.23 2.23 -24.76
CA SER A 189 2.85 2.10 -26.19
C SER A 189 1.39 1.70 -26.38
N THR A 190 0.75 1.19 -25.32
CA THR A 190 -0.65 0.73 -25.32
C THR A 190 -1.64 1.79 -24.82
N TYR A 191 -1.14 2.93 -24.34
CA TYR A 191 -2.00 3.97 -23.77
C TYR A 191 -3.08 4.43 -24.75
N TYR A 192 -4.35 4.39 -24.27
CA TYR A 192 -5.51 4.83 -25.01
C TYR A 192 -6.46 5.67 -24.13
N PRO A 193 -6.78 6.93 -24.49
CA PRO A 193 -6.23 7.64 -25.66
C PRO A 193 -4.71 7.82 -25.55
N PRO A 194 -4.00 7.93 -26.70
CA PRO A 194 -2.56 8.11 -26.69
C PRO A 194 -2.18 9.45 -26.05
N THR A 195 -1.07 9.46 -25.32
CA THR A 195 -0.50 10.65 -24.67
C THR A 195 0.98 10.81 -25.01
N GLU A 196 1.44 12.07 -25.02
CA GLU A 196 2.85 12.41 -25.14
C GLU A 196 3.55 12.46 -23.74
N ILE A 197 2.75 12.40 -22.64
CA ILE A 197 3.27 12.42 -21.28
C ILE A 197 3.68 10.99 -20.92
N LYS A 198 4.99 10.74 -20.85
CA LYS A 198 5.59 9.41 -20.69
C LYS A 198 6.86 9.47 -19.86
N MET A 199 7.16 8.37 -19.15
CA MET A 199 8.42 8.15 -18.45
C MET A 199 9.45 7.39 -19.31
N GLY A 200 8.99 6.52 -20.23
CA GLY A 200 9.80 5.58 -20.97
C GLY A 200 10.03 4.28 -20.20
N ASP A 201 10.77 4.28 -19.09
CA ASP A 201 10.80 3.19 -18.11
C ASP A 201 9.76 3.53 -17.02
N HIS A 202 8.65 2.80 -16.97
CA HIS A 202 7.49 3.16 -16.17
C HIS A 202 7.08 2.07 -15.15
N PRO A 203 7.87 1.86 -14.08
CA PRO A 203 7.45 1.00 -12.98
C PRO A 203 6.16 1.48 -12.34
N VAL A 204 5.24 0.54 -12.09
CA VAL A 204 3.92 0.82 -11.49
C VAL A 204 3.63 0.00 -10.24
N VAL A 205 4.39 -1.09 -10.00
CA VAL A 205 4.36 -1.84 -8.74
C VAL A 205 5.78 -2.15 -8.32
N TRP A 206 6.12 -1.82 -7.08
CA TRP A 206 7.45 -2.12 -6.55
C TRP A 206 7.47 -2.30 -5.03
N VAL A 207 8.55 -2.90 -4.54
CA VAL A 207 8.87 -3.06 -3.13
C VAL A 207 10.26 -2.47 -2.85
N ASN A 208 10.45 -1.90 -1.66
CA ASN A 208 11.75 -1.46 -1.19
C ASN A 208 12.33 -2.49 -0.22
N GLU A 209 13.35 -3.23 -0.66
CA GLU A 209 14.02 -4.24 0.14
C GLU A 209 15.14 -3.66 1.05
N ASN A 210 15.36 -2.34 1.02
CA ASN A 210 16.39 -1.67 1.83
C ASN A 210 15.90 -1.29 3.24
N VAL A 211 14.61 -1.50 3.54
CA VAL A 211 14.02 -1.31 4.88
C VAL A 211 13.57 -2.66 5.46
N LYS A 212 13.32 -2.72 6.76
CA LYS A 212 12.94 -4.00 7.41
C LYS A 212 11.47 -4.35 7.23
N ALA A 213 10.58 -3.35 7.16
CA ALA A 213 9.16 -3.58 6.96
C ALA A 213 8.90 -4.15 5.55
N LYS A 214 8.09 -5.21 5.46
CA LYS A 214 7.53 -5.62 4.18
C LYS A 214 6.66 -4.50 3.64
N ASN A 215 6.87 -4.09 2.39
CA ASN A 215 6.18 -2.94 1.83
C ASN A 215 5.92 -3.13 0.33
N VAL A 216 4.83 -2.60 -0.16
CA VAL A 216 4.54 -2.56 -1.59
C VAL A 216 3.81 -1.28 -1.95
N TYR A 217 4.18 -0.68 -3.06
CA TYR A 217 3.49 0.45 -3.65
C TYR A 217 2.87 0.09 -4.98
N PHE A 218 1.66 0.55 -5.19
CA PHE A 218 0.91 0.49 -6.44
C PHE A 218 0.69 1.91 -6.96
N GLN A 219 1.16 2.22 -8.16
CA GLN A 219 0.99 3.55 -8.75
C GLN A 219 -0.48 3.81 -9.12
N PHE A 220 -1.20 2.78 -9.53
CA PHE A 220 -2.62 2.87 -9.85
C PHE A 220 -3.49 2.95 -8.59
N GLY A 221 -4.67 3.58 -8.72
CA GLY A 221 -5.54 3.87 -7.58
C GLY A 221 -6.51 5.02 -7.82
N HIS A 222 -6.65 5.45 -9.07
CA HIS A 222 -7.52 6.58 -9.39
C HIS A 222 -9.01 6.21 -9.34
N SER A 223 -9.38 5.06 -9.88
CA SER A 223 -10.79 4.69 -10.08
C SER A 223 -11.21 3.45 -9.29
N LYS A 224 -12.44 3.47 -8.78
CA LYS A 224 -13.06 2.29 -8.16
C LYS A 224 -13.21 1.11 -9.11
N ILE A 225 -13.10 1.30 -10.43
CA ILE A 225 -13.18 0.23 -11.42
C ILE A 225 -12.11 -0.83 -11.20
N LEU A 226 -10.99 -0.48 -10.56
CA LEU A 226 -9.95 -1.42 -10.17
C LEU A 226 -10.48 -2.56 -9.29
N TYR A 227 -11.49 -2.32 -8.47
CA TYR A 227 -12.11 -3.36 -7.63
C TYR A 227 -13.02 -4.33 -8.43
N GLU A 228 -13.13 -4.14 -9.74
CA GLU A 228 -13.75 -5.07 -10.69
C GLU A 228 -12.70 -5.87 -11.49
N ASP A 229 -11.40 -5.49 -11.38
CA ASP A 229 -10.30 -6.16 -12.08
C ASP A 229 -9.72 -7.32 -11.25
N GLU A 230 -9.74 -8.54 -11.80
CA GLU A 230 -9.29 -9.74 -11.10
C GLU A 230 -7.79 -9.74 -10.81
N ASN A 231 -6.94 -9.13 -11.66
CA ASN A 231 -5.50 -9.07 -11.46
C ASN A 231 -5.15 -8.06 -10.35
N PHE A 232 -5.83 -6.90 -10.34
CA PHE A 232 -5.70 -5.93 -9.26
C PHE A 232 -6.08 -6.55 -7.92
N LEU A 233 -7.26 -7.14 -7.80
CA LEU A 233 -7.73 -7.78 -6.56
C LEU A 233 -6.79 -8.90 -6.10
N LYS A 234 -6.24 -9.67 -7.03
CA LYS A 234 -5.27 -10.72 -6.74
C LYS A 234 -3.97 -10.15 -6.19
N MET A 235 -3.41 -9.11 -6.85
CA MET A 235 -2.20 -8.44 -6.36
C MET A 235 -2.42 -7.82 -4.98
N PHE A 236 -3.56 -7.15 -4.76
CA PHE A 236 -3.84 -6.53 -3.47
C PHE A 236 -4.01 -7.58 -2.37
N ARG A 237 -4.74 -8.68 -2.63
CA ARG A 237 -4.88 -9.80 -1.68
C ARG A 237 -3.52 -10.44 -1.36
N ASN A 238 -2.73 -10.73 -2.38
CA ASN A 238 -1.38 -11.26 -2.21
C ASN A 238 -0.48 -10.32 -1.40
N ALA A 239 -0.61 -9.00 -1.61
CA ALA A 239 0.11 -7.99 -0.85
C ALA A 239 -0.27 -8.01 0.64
N LEU A 240 -1.57 -8.14 0.96
CA LEU A 240 -2.05 -8.31 2.33
C LEU A 240 -1.47 -9.57 2.97
N GLU A 241 -1.58 -10.71 2.29
CA GLU A 241 -1.04 -11.99 2.77
C GLU A 241 0.46 -11.92 3.02
N TRP A 242 1.21 -11.37 2.07
CA TRP A 242 2.66 -11.26 2.16
C TRP A 242 3.12 -10.28 3.24
N THR A 243 2.46 -9.12 3.40
CA THR A 243 2.85 -8.12 4.39
C THR A 243 2.46 -8.51 5.82
N LEU A 244 1.36 -9.23 6.02
CA LEU A 244 0.93 -9.75 7.33
C LEU A 244 1.67 -11.03 7.75
N ASP A 245 2.27 -11.77 6.80
CA ASP A 245 3.06 -12.97 7.11
C ASP A 245 4.38 -12.57 7.81
N LYS A 246 4.50 -12.92 9.10
CA LYS A 246 5.64 -12.58 9.98
C LYS A 246 6.73 -13.63 9.95
#